data_c0bec04c5f9dcdabebef3daa8f62a2f8
#
_entry.id   c0bec04c5f9dcdabebef3daa8f62a2f8
#
_cell.length_a   1.000
_cell.length_b   1.000
_cell.length_c   1.000
_cell.angle_alpha   90.00
_cell.angle_beta   90.00
_cell.angle_gamma   90.00
#
_symmetry.space_group_name_H-M   'P 1'
#
loop_
_entity.id
_entity.type
_entity.pdbx_description
1 polymer ?
#
loop_
_entity_poly.entity_id
_entity_poly.type
_entity_poly.pdbx_seq_one_letter_code
_entity_poly.pdbx_strand_id
1 'polypeptide(L)'
;MGETALTDIDTQLHSANFRMAIFQPGLRGKGFGTWAARATRDFAFAELKLHRLELDVFSFNPRAERCYRKAGFRREGVRRDAVVDSATGAYGDDILMALLEEEWKAVKQNET
;
A
#
# COMPACT_ATOMS: atom_id res chain seq x y z
N MET A 1 17.35 4.21 1.59
CA MET A 1 16.70 3.20 2.39
C MET A 1 15.23 3.55 2.58
N GLY A 2 14.40 2.57 2.80
CA GLY A 2 12.98 2.79 3.02
C GLY A 2 12.53 2.14 4.31
N GLU A 3 11.31 2.43 4.70
CA GLU A 3 10.69 1.76 5.84
C GLU A 3 9.23 1.48 5.53
N THR A 4 8.69 0.47 6.20
CA THR A 4 7.28 0.15 6.16
C THR A 4 6.74 0.07 7.58
N ALA A 5 5.46 0.37 7.73
CA ALA A 5 4.82 0.32 9.03
C ALA A 5 3.38 -0.14 8.89
N LEU A 6 2.90 -0.88 9.89
CA LEU A 6 1.50 -1.23 10.03
C LEU A 6 0.94 -0.44 11.20
N THR A 7 -0.13 0.30 10.97
CA THR A 7 -0.76 1.16 11.97
C THR A 7 -2.26 0.88 12.04
N ASP A 8 -2.91 1.47 13.03
CA ASP A 8 -4.38 1.37 13.19
C ASP A 8 -4.87 -0.07 13.18
N ILE A 9 -4.14 -0.95 13.90
CA ILE A 9 -4.50 -2.36 13.98
C ILE A 9 -5.82 -2.52 14.73
N ASP A 10 -6.79 -3.14 14.09
CA ASP A 10 -8.10 -3.42 14.66
C ASP A 10 -8.21 -4.93 14.93
N THR A 11 -8.28 -5.30 16.20
CA THR A 11 -8.28 -6.71 16.58
C THR A 11 -9.61 -7.42 16.35
N GLN A 12 -10.71 -6.67 16.22
CA GLN A 12 -12.02 -7.26 15.91
C GLN A 12 -12.14 -7.57 14.42
N LEU A 13 -11.74 -6.61 13.58
CA LEU A 13 -11.80 -6.78 12.12
C LEU A 13 -10.57 -7.51 11.58
N HIS A 14 -9.54 -7.68 12.39
CA HIS A 14 -8.24 -8.21 11.96
C HIS A 14 -7.71 -7.43 10.76
N SER A 15 -7.66 -6.12 10.91
CA SER A 15 -7.22 -5.21 9.86
C SER A 15 -6.11 -4.29 10.35
N ALA A 16 -5.36 -3.72 9.40
CA ALA A 16 -4.32 -2.75 9.68
C ALA A 16 -4.16 -1.81 8.49
N ASN A 17 -3.55 -0.66 8.74
CA ASN A 17 -3.20 0.31 7.71
C ASN A 17 -1.72 0.16 7.40
N PHE A 18 -1.38 0.12 6.11
CA PHE A 18 -0.02 -0.02 5.62
C PHE A 18 0.52 1.34 5.21
N ARG A 19 1.73 1.66 5.70
CA ARG A 19 2.46 2.85 5.27
C ARG A 19 3.84 2.47 4.78
N MET A 20 4.30 3.13 3.71
CA MET A 20 5.62 2.90 3.16
C MET A 20 6.25 4.23 2.79
N ALA A 21 7.52 4.40 3.17
CA ALA A 21 8.30 5.57 2.80
C ALA A 21 9.65 5.13 2.27
N ILE A 22 10.11 5.77 1.20
CA ILE A 22 11.42 5.52 0.61
C ILE A 22 12.21 6.81 0.68
N PHE A 23 13.29 6.79 1.46
CA PHE A 23 14.07 7.98 1.74
C PHE A 23 15.26 8.17 0.79
N GLN A 24 15.73 7.10 0.15
CA GLN A 24 16.86 7.19 -0.79
C GLN A 24 16.32 7.19 -2.23
N PRO A 25 16.46 8.32 -2.95
CA PRO A 25 15.95 8.40 -4.31
C PRO A 25 16.50 7.35 -5.26
N GLY A 26 17.73 6.90 -5.05
CA GLY A 26 18.34 5.88 -5.90
C GLY A 26 17.66 4.51 -5.84
N LEU A 27 16.85 4.24 -4.83
CA LEU A 27 16.11 2.99 -4.72
C LEU A 27 14.81 3.01 -5.51
N ARG A 28 14.32 4.21 -5.84
CA ARG A 28 13.08 4.35 -6.60
C ARG A 28 13.30 3.86 -8.02
N GLY A 29 12.35 3.14 -8.56
CA GLY A 29 12.44 2.63 -9.92
C GLY A 29 13.26 1.38 -10.08
N LYS A 30 13.84 0.83 -9.01
CA LYS A 30 14.62 -0.41 -9.04
C LYS A 30 13.85 -1.59 -8.46
N GLY A 31 12.53 -1.50 -8.37
CA GLY A 31 11.70 -2.57 -7.84
C GLY A 31 11.66 -2.64 -6.32
N PHE A 32 12.38 -1.76 -5.62
CA PHE A 32 12.42 -1.77 -4.16
C PHE A 32 11.05 -1.55 -3.55
N GLY A 33 10.29 -0.58 -4.10
CA GLY A 33 8.95 -0.30 -3.58
C GLY A 33 8.02 -1.49 -3.70
N THR A 34 8.03 -2.17 -4.84
CA THR A 34 7.22 -3.36 -5.04
C THR A 34 7.65 -4.49 -4.12
N TRP A 35 8.96 -4.70 -3.98
CA TRP A 35 9.50 -5.71 -3.08
C TRP A 35 9.06 -5.44 -1.64
N ALA A 36 9.20 -4.20 -1.17
CA ALA A 36 8.84 -3.83 0.19
C ALA A 36 7.33 -3.98 0.44
N ALA A 37 6.52 -3.61 -0.55
CA ALA A 37 5.07 -3.78 -0.45
C ALA A 37 4.69 -5.24 -0.33
N ARG A 38 5.29 -6.11 -1.15
CA ARG A 38 5.03 -7.55 -1.08
C ARG A 38 5.49 -8.16 0.24
N ALA A 39 6.68 -7.77 0.72
CA ALA A 39 7.22 -8.31 1.97
C ALA A 39 6.33 -7.93 3.17
N THR A 40 5.92 -6.66 3.25
CA THR A 40 5.05 -6.20 4.34
C THR A 40 3.66 -6.83 4.25
N ARG A 41 3.11 -6.91 3.05
CA ARG A 41 1.84 -7.59 2.78
C ARG A 41 1.89 -9.04 3.30
N ASP A 42 2.93 -9.78 2.93
CA ASP A 42 3.05 -11.18 3.30
C ASP A 42 3.21 -11.34 4.82
N PHE A 43 3.98 -10.46 5.45
CA PHE A 43 4.11 -10.46 6.90
C PHE A 43 2.75 -10.25 7.58
N ALA A 44 1.98 -9.27 7.08
CA ALA A 44 0.68 -8.94 7.66
C ALA A 44 -0.29 -10.13 7.61
N PHE A 45 -0.38 -10.80 6.47
CA PHE A 45 -1.32 -11.90 6.32
C PHE A 45 -0.81 -13.20 6.90
N ALA A 46 0.47 -13.53 6.70
CA ALA A 46 1.02 -14.81 7.13
C ALA A 46 1.33 -14.84 8.62
N GLU A 47 1.96 -13.77 9.13
CA GLU A 47 2.43 -13.75 10.52
C GLU A 47 1.41 -13.12 11.47
N LEU A 48 0.82 -11.99 11.08
CA LEU A 48 -0.15 -11.30 11.93
C LEU A 48 -1.57 -11.83 11.75
N LYS A 49 -1.79 -12.70 10.76
CA LYS A 49 -3.10 -13.33 10.50
C LYS A 49 -4.21 -12.31 10.28
N LEU A 50 -3.90 -11.23 9.58
CA LEU A 50 -4.89 -10.21 9.28
C LEU A 50 -5.89 -10.72 8.25
N HIS A 51 -7.10 -10.20 8.27
CA HIS A 51 -8.12 -10.45 7.27
C HIS A 51 -8.10 -9.37 6.19
N ARG A 52 -7.73 -8.14 6.56
CA ARG A 52 -7.77 -6.98 5.67
C ARG A 52 -6.56 -6.10 5.91
N LEU A 53 -5.95 -5.66 4.82
CA LEU A 53 -4.84 -4.69 4.85
C LEU A 53 -5.23 -3.53 3.94
N GLU A 54 -5.19 -2.31 4.48
CA GLU A 54 -5.60 -1.14 3.72
C GLU A 54 -4.52 -0.08 3.72
N LEU A 55 -4.57 0.78 2.71
CA LEU A 55 -3.65 1.91 2.57
C LEU A 55 -4.33 3.02 1.79
N ASP A 56 -3.68 4.17 1.77
CA ASP A 56 -4.05 5.22 0.84
C ASP A 56 -2.82 5.70 0.10
N VAL A 57 -3.03 6.27 -1.07
CA VAL A 57 -1.98 6.82 -1.92
C VAL A 57 -2.54 8.05 -2.61
N PHE A 58 -1.70 9.07 -2.78
CA PHE A 58 -2.14 10.34 -3.36
C PHE A 58 -2.02 10.30 -4.88
N SER A 59 -2.96 10.95 -5.56
CA SER A 59 -3.05 10.92 -7.03
C SER A 59 -1.81 11.49 -7.72
N PHE A 60 -1.06 12.37 -7.03
CA PHE A 60 0.18 12.90 -7.59
C PHE A 60 1.38 11.97 -7.36
N ASN A 61 1.15 10.75 -6.89
CA ASN A 61 2.18 9.74 -6.75
C ASN A 61 1.76 8.44 -7.46
N PRO A 62 1.67 8.46 -8.81
CA PRO A 62 1.22 7.27 -9.55
C PRO A 62 2.18 6.10 -9.46
N ARG A 63 3.47 6.35 -9.19
CA ARG A 63 4.44 5.26 -9.02
C ARG A 63 4.10 4.40 -7.81
N ALA A 64 3.71 5.02 -6.70
CA ALA A 64 3.32 4.28 -5.50
C ALA A 64 2.08 3.43 -5.77
N GLU A 65 1.11 3.99 -6.45
CA GLU A 65 -0.10 3.23 -6.79
C GLU A 65 0.24 2.01 -7.64
N ARG A 66 1.15 2.14 -8.60
CA ARG A 66 1.58 1.00 -9.42
C ARG A 66 2.24 -0.08 -8.58
N CYS A 67 3.07 0.31 -7.60
CA CYS A 67 3.70 -0.66 -6.71
C CYS A 67 2.66 -1.45 -5.91
N TYR A 68 1.65 -0.77 -5.38
CA TYR A 68 0.59 -1.44 -4.61
C TYR A 68 -0.27 -2.33 -5.49
N ARG A 69 -0.59 -1.89 -6.72
CA ARG A 69 -1.33 -2.73 -7.65
C ARG A 69 -0.57 -4.00 -8.00
N LYS A 70 0.75 -3.90 -8.21
CA LYS A 70 1.59 -5.07 -8.47
C LYS A 70 1.60 -6.04 -7.30
N ALA A 71 1.45 -5.53 -6.09
CA ALA A 71 1.35 -6.37 -4.89
C ALA A 71 -0.04 -6.96 -4.68
N GLY A 72 -1.02 -6.56 -5.50
CA GLY A 72 -2.37 -7.11 -5.47
C GLY A 72 -3.43 -6.21 -4.89
N PHE A 73 -3.05 -5.05 -4.38
CA PHE A 73 -4.02 -4.11 -3.80
C PHE A 73 -4.96 -3.56 -4.87
N ARG A 74 -6.20 -3.32 -4.50
CA ARG A 74 -7.25 -2.82 -5.38
C ARG A 74 -7.79 -1.50 -4.85
N ARG A 75 -8.20 -0.61 -5.76
CA ARG A 75 -8.89 0.62 -5.37
C ARG A 75 -10.24 0.30 -4.77
N GLU A 76 -10.57 0.99 -3.68
CA GLU A 76 -11.91 0.92 -3.06
C GLU A 76 -12.65 2.23 -3.16
N GLY A 77 -11.96 3.33 -3.31
CA GLY A 77 -12.60 4.62 -3.41
C GLY A 77 -11.59 5.72 -3.62
N VAL A 78 -12.11 6.92 -3.88
CA VAL A 78 -11.30 8.10 -4.10
C VAL A 78 -11.97 9.26 -3.37
N ARG A 79 -11.21 9.93 -2.49
CA ARG A 79 -11.66 11.17 -1.87
C ARG A 79 -11.08 12.32 -2.68
N ARG A 80 -11.94 13.02 -3.41
CA ARG A 80 -11.52 14.06 -4.35
C ARG A 80 -11.09 15.32 -3.61
N ASP A 81 -9.98 15.93 -4.07
CA ASP A 81 -9.44 17.18 -3.52
C ASP A 81 -9.23 17.11 -2.00
N ALA A 82 -8.82 15.94 -1.53
CA ALA A 82 -8.66 15.68 -0.10
C ALA A 82 -7.23 15.89 0.40
N VAL A 83 -6.29 16.14 -0.51
CA VAL A 83 -4.88 16.38 -0.16
C VAL A 83 -4.34 17.52 -1.00
N VAL A 84 -3.20 18.07 -0.56
CA VAL A 84 -2.52 19.15 -1.28
C VAL A 84 -1.10 18.70 -1.58
N ASP A 85 -0.70 18.83 -2.85
CA ASP A 85 0.67 18.58 -3.26
C ASP A 85 1.54 19.75 -2.78
N SER A 86 2.41 19.51 -1.82
CA SER A 86 3.25 20.55 -1.23
C SER A 86 4.23 21.14 -2.23
N ALA A 87 4.58 20.42 -3.30
CA ALA A 87 5.50 20.92 -4.31
C ALA A 87 4.87 21.94 -5.25
N THR A 88 3.57 21.81 -5.54
CA THR A 88 2.88 22.65 -6.51
C THR A 88 1.76 23.49 -5.92
N GLY A 89 1.28 23.14 -4.72
CA GLY A 89 0.11 23.77 -4.12
C GLY A 89 -1.21 23.31 -4.71
N ALA A 90 -1.20 22.37 -5.64
CA ALA A 90 -2.41 21.89 -6.29
C ALA A 90 -3.14 20.86 -5.42
N TYR A 91 -4.46 20.82 -5.55
CA TYR A 91 -5.24 19.77 -4.91
C TYR A 91 -5.00 18.43 -5.59
N GLY A 92 -5.03 17.38 -4.80
CA GLY A 92 -4.95 16.01 -5.29
C GLY A 92 -5.98 15.13 -4.60
N ASP A 93 -6.13 13.92 -5.11
CA ASP A 93 -7.09 12.95 -4.57
C ASP A 93 -6.39 11.97 -3.63
N ASP A 94 -7.14 11.52 -2.63
CA ASP A 94 -6.71 10.46 -1.73
C ASP A 94 -7.34 9.15 -2.22
N ILE A 95 -6.51 8.28 -2.77
CA ILE A 95 -6.96 7.01 -3.36
C ILE A 95 -6.86 5.93 -2.30
N LEU A 96 -8.01 5.32 -1.98
CA LEU A 96 -8.09 4.26 -0.97
C LEU A 96 -7.93 2.91 -1.65
N MET A 97 -7.05 2.08 -1.12
CA MET A 97 -6.77 0.74 -1.65
C MET A 97 -6.78 -0.27 -0.52
N ALA A 98 -7.10 -1.52 -0.85
CA ALA A 98 -7.12 -2.59 0.13
C ALA A 98 -6.85 -3.93 -0.52
N LEU A 99 -6.49 -4.89 0.34
CA LEU A 99 -6.30 -6.28 -0.03
C LEU A 99 -6.91 -7.14 1.07
N LEU A 100 -7.73 -8.11 0.68
CA LEU A 100 -8.32 -9.05 1.62
C LEU A 100 -7.54 -10.35 1.63
N GLU A 101 -7.63 -11.10 2.72
CA GLU A 101 -6.88 -12.33 2.91
C GLU A 101 -7.06 -13.31 1.74
N GLU A 102 -8.29 -13.50 1.29
CA GLU A 102 -8.54 -14.44 0.18
C GLU A 102 -7.94 -13.95 -1.13
N GLU A 103 -7.93 -12.64 -1.34
CA GLU A 103 -7.29 -12.05 -2.51
C GLU A 103 -5.77 -12.23 -2.44
N TRP A 104 -5.19 -12.09 -1.25
CA TRP A 104 -3.77 -12.31 -1.03
C TRP A 104 -3.38 -13.74 -1.38
N LYS A 105 -4.17 -14.73 -0.94
CA LYS A 105 -3.89 -16.13 -1.26
C LYS A 105 -3.85 -16.38 -2.75
N ALA A 106 -4.80 -15.79 -3.50
CA ALA A 106 -4.85 -15.92 -4.95
C ALA A 106 -3.63 -15.25 -5.62
N VAL A 107 -3.25 -14.06 -5.15
CA VAL A 107 -2.08 -13.36 -5.67
C VAL A 107 -0.80 -14.16 -5.43
N LYS A 108 -0.66 -14.74 -4.25
CA LYS A 108 0.52 -15.56 -3.91
C LYS A 108 0.66 -16.76 -4.83
N GLN A 109 -0.44 -17.41 -5.16
CA GLN A 109 -0.40 -18.55 -6.09
C GLN A 109 0.14 -18.15 -7.45
N ASN A 110 -0.19 -16.95 -7.90
CA ASN A 110 0.26 -16.46 -9.20
C ASN A 110 1.69 -15.92 -9.19
N GLU A 111 2.26 -15.69 -8.00
CA GLU A 111 3.63 -15.18 -7.87
C GLU A 111 4.69 -16.28 -7.78
N THR A 112 4.28 -17.52 -7.66
CA THR A 112 5.23 -18.65 -7.54
C THR A 112 5.65 -19.25 -8.88
#